data_1d4a2760f88acf3cc19cac5c1cf6a7fa
#
_entry.id   1d4a2760f88acf3cc19cac5c1cf6a7fa
#
_cell.length_a   1.000
_cell.length_b   1.000
_cell.length_c   1.000
_cell.angle_alpha   90.00
_cell.angle_beta   90.00
_cell.angle_gamma   90.00
#
_symmetry.space_group_name_H-M   'P 1'
#
loop_
_entity.id
_entity.type
_entity.pdbx_description
1 polymer ?
#
loop_
_entity_poly.entity_id
_entity_poly.type
_entity_poly.pdbx_seq_one_letter_code
_entity_poly.pdbx_strand_id
1 'polypeptide(L)'
;IKKVLKNVSFVFLLLKMCITFGQETSVQKRIAIDVGHGGKDSGAIGINGIQEKDVVMRIANAILTLNDELDIPLDIYLTRYSDTLISLSDRTKLAKSLNVDLFVSLHCNHSDNSNSRGIEVFVADKKSKYSFNSTWLAFQLQVAINEKLGFESRGVKFANFQVLKETMGYCPSILLELGFLSNQDEAQHLTREENIVALALSILSGLQVKK
;
A
#
# COMPACT_ATOMS: atom_id res chain seq x y z
N ILE A 1 -11.10 59.10 15.76
CA ILE A 1 -11.25 57.79 16.43
C ILE A 1 -12.18 56.84 15.64
N LYS A 2 -13.42 57.25 15.25
CA LYS A 2 -14.36 56.37 14.49
C LYS A 2 -13.82 55.91 13.11
N LYS A 3 -13.00 56.71 12.41
CA LYS A 3 -12.40 56.36 11.12
C LYS A 3 -11.26 55.31 11.27
N VAL A 4 -10.49 55.41 12.35
CA VAL A 4 -9.40 54.48 12.64
C VAL A 4 -9.96 53.08 13.02
N LEU A 5 -11.03 53.05 13.83
CA LEU A 5 -11.69 51.79 14.20
C LEU A 5 -12.29 51.07 13.00
N LYS A 6 -12.88 51.80 12.00
CA LYS A 6 -13.39 51.16 10.77
C LYS A 6 -12.28 50.53 9.93
N ASN A 7 -11.11 51.18 9.84
CA ASN A 7 -9.99 50.66 9.09
C ASN A 7 -9.35 49.44 9.77
N VAL A 8 -9.27 49.43 11.11
CA VAL A 8 -8.77 48.29 11.87
C VAL A 8 -9.71 47.09 11.71
N SER A 9 -11.02 47.27 11.80
CA SER A 9 -12.01 46.20 11.58
C SER A 9 -11.94 45.61 10.16
N PHE A 10 -11.72 46.46 9.16
CA PHE A 10 -11.59 46.04 7.75
C PHE A 10 -10.31 45.22 7.52
N VAL A 11 -9.19 45.63 8.11
CA VAL A 11 -7.92 44.85 8.06
C VAL A 11 -8.05 43.53 8.77
N PHE A 12 -8.71 43.43 9.93
CA PHE A 12 -9.00 42.18 10.62
C PHE A 12 -9.92 41.27 9.82
N LEU A 13 -10.89 41.79 9.10
CA LEU A 13 -11.78 41.04 8.23
C LEU A 13 -11.02 40.46 7.03
N LEU A 14 -10.16 41.26 6.39
CA LEU A 14 -9.27 40.83 5.31
C LEU A 14 -8.29 39.75 5.76
N LEU A 15 -7.67 39.90 6.93
CA LEU A 15 -6.80 38.86 7.54
C LEU A 15 -7.55 37.54 7.82
N LYS A 16 -8.77 37.63 8.35
CA LYS A 16 -9.61 36.42 8.53
C LYS A 16 -9.97 35.76 7.21
N MET A 17 -10.30 36.53 6.18
CA MET A 17 -10.56 36.00 4.83
C MET A 17 -9.31 35.32 4.25
N CYS A 18 -8.12 35.92 4.39
CA CYS A 18 -6.87 35.28 3.94
C CYS A 18 -6.58 33.95 4.66
N ILE A 19 -6.89 33.85 5.96
CA ILE A 19 -6.71 32.62 6.71
C ILE A 19 -7.72 31.54 6.29
N THR A 20 -8.95 31.91 5.95
CA THR A 20 -9.99 30.96 5.50
C THR A 20 -9.80 30.50 4.04
N PHE A 21 -9.19 31.31 3.18
CA PHE A 21 -8.88 30.93 1.80
C PHE A 21 -7.53 30.22 1.64
N GLY A 22 -6.70 30.20 2.69
CA GLY A 22 -5.39 29.54 2.71
C GLY A 22 -5.38 28.11 3.25
N GLN A 23 -6.52 27.53 3.63
CA GLN A 23 -6.60 26.09 3.87
C GLN A 23 -6.65 25.41 2.50
N GLU A 24 -5.47 25.06 1.95
CA GLU A 24 -5.41 24.00 0.98
C GLU A 24 -6.07 22.78 1.64
N THR A 25 -7.26 22.41 1.17
CA THR A 25 -7.81 21.10 1.44
C THR A 25 -6.84 20.13 0.77
N SER A 26 -5.92 19.60 1.56
CA SER A 26 -5.05 18.53 1.09
C SER A 26 -5.97 17.40 0.65
N VAL A 27 -6.13 17.24 -0.67
CA VAL A 27 -6.88 16.12 -1.23
C VAL A 27 -6.21 14.87 -0.70
N GLN A 28 -6.90 14.17 0.18
CA GLN A 28 -6.39 12.97 0.82
C GLN A 28 -6.12 11.92 -0.26
N LYS A 29 -4.91 11.37 -0.26
CA LYS A 29 -4.48 10.38 -1.25
C LYS A 29 -5.28 9.11 -1.07
N ARG A 30 -5.99 8.67 -2.13
CA ARG A 30 -6.75 7.42 -2.16
C ARG A 30 -5.85 6.26 -2.57
N ILE A 31 -5.89 5.20 -1.79
CA ILE A 31 -5.05 4.02 -2.01
C ILE A 31 -5.93 2.78 -2.03
N ALA A 32 -5.84 1.98 -3.09
CA ALA A 32 -6.37 0.63 -3.08
C ALA A 32 -5.27 -0.33 -2.64
N ILE A 33 -5.51 -1.04 -1.55
CA ILE A 33 -4.72 -2.19 -1.14
C ILE A 33 -5.44 -3.44 -1.62
N ASP A 34 -4.83 -4.12 -2.57
CA ASP A 34 -5.32 -5.39 -3.09
C ASP A 34 -4.81 -6.53 -2.21
N VAL A 35 -5.74 -7.15 -1.50
CA VAL A 35 -5.47 -8.27 -0.61
C VAL A 35 -5.53 -9.56 -1.42
N GLY A 36 -4.36 -10.10 -1.78
CA GLY A 36 -4.23 -11.26 -2.65
C GLY A 36 -5.08 -12.46 -2.22
N HIS A 37 -5.49 -13.29 -3.19
CA HIS A 37 -6.25 -14.52 -2.98
C HIS A 37 -7.58 -14.34 -2.22
N GLY A 38 -8.08 -15.38 -1.53
CA GLY A 38 -9.29 -15.33 -0.69
C GLY A 38 -10.32 -16.40 -1.07
N GLY A 39 -11.16 -16.77 -0.11
CA GLY A 39 -12.14 -17.84 -0.24
C GLY A 39 -11.49 -19.19 -0.56
N LYS A 40 -11.89 -19.82 -1.67
CA LYS A 40 -11.32 -21.09 -2.14
C LYS A 40 -9.89 -20.99 -2.70
N ASP A 41 -9.42 -19.80 -3.00
CA ASP A 41 -8.05 -19.54 -3.44
C ASP A 41 -7.18 -19.23 -2.22
N SER A 42 -6.40 -20.23 -1.78
CA SER A 42 -5.49 -20.10 -0.64
C SER A 42 -4.25 -19.24 -0.94
N GLY A 43 -3.92 -19.05 -2.23
CA GLY A 43 -2.58 -18.66 -2.64
C GLY A 43 -1.55 -19.74 -2.31
N ALA A 44 -0.32 -19.37 -2.10
CA ALA A 44 0.73 -20.24 -1.65
C ALA A 44 0.37 -20.88 -0.30
N ILE A 45 0.65 -22.19 -0.18
CA ILE A 45 0.56 -22.92 1.09
C ILE A 45 1.99 -23.15 1.58
N GLY A 46 2.32 -22.48 2.65
CA GLY A 46 3.65 -22.53 3.25
C GLY A 46 3.80 -23.63 4.27
N ILE A 47 4.90 -23.57 5.01
CA ILE A 47 5.24 -24.50 6.07
C ILE A 47 4.16 -24.50 7.16
N ASN A 48 3.82 -25.67 7.69
CA ASN A 48 2.76 -25.86 8.69
C ASN A 48 1.35 -25.49 8.20
N GLY A 49 1.10 -25.48 6.88
CA GLY A 49 -0.20 -25.20 6.32
C GLY A 49 -0.60 -23.71 6.34
N ILE A 50 0.37 -22.81 6.55
CA ILE A 50 0.13 -21.36 6.49
C ILE A 50 -0.36 -21.00 5.09
N GLN A 51 -1.50 -20.31 4.98
CA GLN A 51 -2.07 -19.88 3.72
C GLN A 51 -1.73 -18.39 3.45
N GLU A 52 -1.30 -18.10 2.25
CA GLU A 52 -0.98 -16.74 1.81
C GLU A 52 -2.13 -15.77 2.05
N LYS A 53 -3.35 -16.18 1.67
CA LYS A 53 -4.56 -15.37 1.84
C LYS A 53 -4.77 -14.84 3.26
N ASP A 54 -4.38 -15.64 4.28
CA ASP A 54 -4.56 -15.28 5.69
C ASP A 54 -3.47 -14.32 6.15
N VAL A 55 -2.23 -14.53 5.71
CA VAL A 55 -1.09 -13.66 6.02
C VAL A 55 -1.33 -12.26 5.47
N VAL A 56 -1.66 -12.15 4.17
CA VAL A 56 -1.87 -10.83 3.53
C VAL A 56 -3.10 -10.11 4.10
N MET A 57 -4.13 -10.85 4.54
CA MET A 57 -5.30 -10.26 5.21
C MET A 57 -4.93 -9.66 6.56
N ARG A 58 -4.13 -10.37 7.36
CA ARG A 58 -3.65 -9.85 8.65
C ARG A 58 -2.81 -8.59 8.47
N ILE A 59 -1.93 -8.57 7.48
CA ILE A 59 -1.11 -7.38 7.16
C ILE A 59 -2.00 -6.21 6.71
N ALA A 60 -2.96 -6.46 5.83
CA ALA A 60 -3.90 -5.43 5.37
C ALA A 60 -4.73 -4.84 6.52
N ASN A 61 -5.23 -5.68 7.43
CA ASN A 61 -5.96 -5.22 8.62
C ASN A 61 -5.06 -4.40 9.56
N ALA A 62 -3.81 -4.82 9.77
CA ALA A 62 -2.85 -4.07 10.56
C ALA A 62 -2.55 -2.69 9.93
N ILE A 63 -2.45 -2.61 8.60
CA ILE A 63 -2.30 -1.32 7.90
C ILE A 63 -3.50 -0.41 8.17
N LEU A 64 -4.75 -0.90 8.11
CA LEU A 64 -5.93 -0.10 8.42
C LEU A 64 -5.91 0.39 9.86
N THR A 65 -5.65 -0.51 10.82
CA THR A 65 -5.59 -0.14 12.26
C THR A 65 -4.55 0.95 12.51
N LEU A 66 -3.33 0.79 11.98
CA LEU A 66 -2.27 1.79 12.13
C LEU A 66 -2.60 3.10 11.39
N ASN A 67 -3.30 3.03 10.26
CA ASN A 67 -3.71 4.22 9.52
C ASN A 67 -4.72 5.06 10.31
N ASP A 68 -5.64 4.41 11.03
CA ASP A 68 -6.64 5.09 11.86
C ASP A 68 -6.03 5.81 13.07
N GLU A 69 -4.82 5.42 13.49
CA GLU A 69 -4.05 6.06 14.56
C GLU A 69 -3.25 7.30 14.11
N LEU A 70 -3.21 7.59 12.81
CA LEU A 70 -2.48 8.74 12.28
C LEU A 70 -3.24 10.05 12.49
N ASP A 71 -2.53 11.14 12.74
CA ASP A 71 -3.12 12.50 12.81
C ASP A 71 -3.85 12.87 11.50
N ILE A 72 -3.32 12.43 10.38
CA ILE A 72 -3.90 12.61 9.04
C ILE A 72 -3.90 11.23 8.35
N PRO A 73 -4.98 10.43 8.53
CA PRO A 73 -5.06 9.12 7.91
C PRO A 73 -5.14 9.21 6.38
N LEU A 74 -4.61 8.18 5.70
CA LEU A 74 -4.80 8.01 4.26
C LEU A 74 -6.22 7.48 3.99
N ASP A 75 -6.74 7.73 2.78
CA ASP A 75 -8.01 7.17 2.32
C ASP A 75 -7.77 5.77 1.71
N ILE A 76 -7.77 4.72 2.55
CA ILE A 76 -7.41 3.35 2.20
C ILE A 76 -8.64 2.48 1.98
N TYR A 77 -8.69 1.81 0.84
CA TYR A 77 -9.70 0.83 0.47
C TYR A 77 -9.06 -0.54 0.24
N LEU A 78 -9.61 -1.58 0.85
CA LEU A 78 -9.20 -2.96 0.57
C LEU A 78 -10.06 -3.55 -0.55
N THR A 79 -9.47 -4.44 -1.37
CA THR A 79 -10.25 -5.19 -2.37
C THR A 79 -11.16 -6.25 -1.73
N ARG A 80 -10.82 -6.72 -0.52
CA ARG A 80 -11.67 -7.57 0.33
C ARG A 80 -11.43 -7.25 1.80
N TYR A 81 -12.46 -7.38 2.63
CA TYR A 81 -12.44 -7.15 4.08
C TYR A 81 -12.70 -8.45 4.87
N SER A 82 -12.85 -9.57 4.17
CA SER A 82 -13.08 -10.90 4.73
C SER A 82 -12.47 -11.98 3.84
N ASP A 83 -12.54 -13.24 4.24
CA ASP A 83 -12.09 -14.37 3.43
C ASP A 83 -13.04 -14.64 2.27
N THR A 84 -12.96 -13.81 1.23
CA THR A 84 -13.82 -13.83 0.05
C THR A 84 -12.97 -13.86 -1.22
N LEU A 85 -13.36 -14.71 -2.18
CA LEU A 85 -12.74 -14.74 -3.49
C LEU A 85 -13.21 -13.54 -4.33
N ILE A 86 -12.26 -12.68 -4.71
CA ILE A 86 -12.51 -11.57 -5.63
C ILE A 86 -11.71 -11.84 -6.91
N SER A 87 -12.37 -11.76 -8.07
CA SER A 87 -11.70 -11.96 -9.35
C SER A 87 -10.66 -10.87 -9.62
N LEU A 88 -9.58 -11.19 -10.34
CA LEU A 88 -8.54 -10.22 -10.69
C LEU A 88 -9.11 -8.98 -11.39
N SER A 89 -10.09 -9.17 -12.27
CA SER A 89 -10.77 -8.07 -12.96
C SER A 89 -11.60 -7.20 -12.00
N ASP A 90 -12.25 -7.77 -10.99
CA ASP A 90 -13.06 -6.98 -10.06
C ASP A 90 -12.20 -6.17 -9.09
N ARG A 91 -11.01 -6.69 -8.71
CA ARG A 91 -9.99 -5.94 -7.95
C ARG A 91 -9.58 -4.66 -8.68
N THR A 92 -9.31 -4.77 -9.97
CA THR A 92 -8.88 -3.64 -10.81
C THR A 92 -10.04 -2.69 -11.14
N LYS A 93 -11.26 -3.19 -11.34
CA LYS A 93 -12.47 -2.38 -11.52
C LYS A 93 -12.77 -1.54 -10.27
N LEU A 94 -12.62 -2.13 -9.08
CA LEU A 94 -12.79 -1.40 -7.81
C LEU A 94 -11.81 -0.22 -7.75
N ALA A 95 -10.53 -0.46 -7.96
CA ALA A 95 -9.51 0.59 -7.96
C ALA A 95 -9.84 1.72 -8.95
N LYS A 96 -10.30 1.37 -10.15
CA LYS A 96 -10.72 2.34 -11.18
C LYS A 96 -11.95 3.13 -10.76
N SER A 97 -12.97 2.48 -10.22
CA SER A 97 -14.23 3.14 -9.82
C SER A 97 -14.03 4.11 -8.66
N LEU A 98 -13.10 3.82 -7.76
CA LEU A 98 -12.71 4.68 -6.66
C LEU A 98 -11.77 5.83 -7.08
N ASN A 99 -11.30 5.83 -8.34
CA ASN A 99 -10.29 6.79 -8.83
C ASN A 99 -9.09 6.90 -7.88
N VAL A 100 -8.50 5.74 -7.54
CA VAL A 100 -7.38 5.70 -6.59
C VAL A 100 -6.12 6.35 -7.19
N ASP A 101 -5.33 6.98 -6.31
CA ASP A 101 -4.04 7.57 -6.66
C ASP A 101 -2.92 6.55 -6.68
N LEU A 102 -3.15 5.36 -6.08
CA LEU A 102 -2.18 4.30 -5.95
C LEU A 102 -2.86 2.95 -5.78
N PHE A 103 -2.31 1.91 -6.42
CA PHE A 103 -2.71 0.51 -6.27
C PHE A 103 -1.54 -0.32 -5.73
N VAL A 104 -1.75 -1.02 -4.62
CA VAL A 104 -0.74 -1.88 -3.97
C VAL A 104 -1.31 -3.26 -3.74
N SER A 105 -0.80 -4.28 -4.44
CA SER A 105 -1.20 -5.67 -4.24
C SER A 105 -0.25 -6.35 -3.25
N LEU A 106 -0.82 -7.05 -2.26
CA LEU A 106 -0.07 -7.75 -1.21
C LEU A 106 -0.13 -9.25 -1.46
N HIS A 107 1.04 -9.88 -1.52
CA HIS A 107 1.27 -11.29 -1.76
C HIS A 107 2.40 -11.85 -0.90
N CYS A 108 2.50 -13.17 -0.84
CA CYS A 108 3.64 -13.89 -0.27
C CYS A 108 4.13 -14.93 -1.27
N ASN A 109 5.43 -14.98 -1.44
CA ASN A 109 6.09 -15.84 -2.41
C ASN A 109 6.14 -17.30 -1.97
N HIS A 110 6.39 -18.18 -2.92
CA HIS A 110 6.67 -19.60 -2.71
C HIS A 110 7.75 -20.08 -3.69
N SER A 111 8.57 -21.03 -3.27
CA SER A 111 9.59 -21.65 -4.11
C SER A 111 9.79 -23.11 -3.71
N ASP A 112 10.07 -23.98 -4.69
CA ASP A 112 10.50 -25.37 -4.42
C ASP A 112 11.83 -25.42 -3.66
N ASN A 113 12.66 -24.37 -3.77
CA ASN A 113 13.85 -24.22 -2.96
C ASN A 113 13.49 -23.55 -1.63
N SER A 114 13.46 -24.33 -0.56
CA SER A 114 13.15 -23.85 0.81
C SER A 114 14.15 -22.82 1.37
N ASN A 115 15.32 -22.66 0.74
CA ASN A 115 16.28 -21.61 1.10
C ASN A 115 15.97 -20.25 0.42
N SER A 116 15.02 -20.20 -0.53
CA SER A 116 14.61 -18.94 -1.12
C SER A 116 14.00 -18.05 -0.06
N ARG A 117 14.43 -16.77 -0.02
CA ARG A 117 14.01 -15.80 0.99
C ARG A 117 14.12 -14.38 0.46
N GLY A 118 13.52 -13.46 1.19
CA GLY A 118 13.56 -12.04 0.91
C GLY A 118 12.32 -11.51 0.20
N ILE A 119 12.24 -10.19 0.08
CA ILE A 119 11.12 -9.50 -0.55
C ILE A 119 11.41 -9.16 -2.00
N GLU A 120 10.37 -9.22 -2.82
CA GLU A 120 10.39 -8.81 -4.21
C GLU A 120 9.26 -7.78 -4.43
N VAL A 121 9.51 -6.76 -5.26
CA VAL A 121 8.44 -5.85 -5.65
C VAL A 121 8.32 -5.85 -7.16
N PHE A 122 7.12 -6.11 -7.65
CA PHE A 122 6.84 -6.17 -9.07
C PHE A 122 6.14 -4.91 -9.55
N VAL A 123 6.52 -4.46 -10.73
CA VAL A 123 5.84 -3.44 -11.53
C VAL A 123 5.47 -4.01 -12.90
N ALA A 124 4.52 -3.38 -13.59
CA ALA A 124 4.11 -3.86 -14.91
C ALA A 124 5.25 -3.79 -15.93
N ASP A 125 5.40 -4.84 -16.73
CA ASP A 125 6.40 -4.94 -17.82
C ASP A 125 6.02 -4.12 -19.06
N LYS A 126 5.03 -3.26 -18.97
CA LYS A 126 4.58 -2.36 -20.04
C LYS A 126 4.81 -0.91 -19.65
N LYS A 127 5.27 -0.10 -20.60
CA LYS A 127 5.42 1.33 -20.38
C LYS A 127 4.06 2.03 -20.28
N SER A 128 3.91 2.88 -19.28
CA SER A 128 2.80 3.80 -19.09
C SER A 128 3.31 5.13 -18.55
N LYS A 129 2.44 6.13 -18.49
CA LYS A 129 2.76 7.42 -17.85
C LYS A 129 3.12 7.30 -16.37
N TYR A 130 2.76 6.18 -15.73
CA TYR A 130 3.00 5.92 -14.31
C TYR A 130 4.19 4.97 -14.04
N SER A 131 4.86 4.46 -15.08
CA SER A 131 5.95 3.47 -14.92
C SER A 131 7.06 3.98 -13.99
N PHE A 132 7.48 5.25 -14.14
CA PHE A 132 8.48 5.83 -13.27
C PHE A 132 8.02 5.85 -11.80
N ASN A 133 6.81 6.34 -11.55
CA ASN A 133 6.27 6.44 -10.19
C ASN A 133 6.07 5.05 -9.54
N SER A 134 5.63 4.05 -10.32
CA SER A 134 5.52 2.67 -9.85
C SER A 134 6.88 2.10 -9.47
N THR A 135 7.89 2.25 -10.33
CA THR A 135 9.25 1.75 -10.08
C THR A 135 9.89 2.45 -8.89
N TRP A 136 9.71 3.77 -8.77
CA TRP A 136 10.23 4.54 -7.65
C TRP A 136 9.62 4.13 -6.32
N LEU A 137 8.29 3.98 -6.27
CA LEU A 137 7.60 3.51 -5.08
C LEU A 137 8.03 2.09 -4.70
N ALA A 138 8.13 1.18 -5.69
CA ALA A 138 8.61 -0.18 -5.49
C ALA A 138 10.00 -0.21 -4.85
N PHE A 139 10.91 0.62 -5.37
CA PHE A 139 12.27 0.76 -4.83
C PHE A 139 12.26 1.29 -3.40
N GLN A 140 11.51 2.37 -3.13
CA GLN A 140 11.43 2.97 -1.79
C GLN A 140 10.90 2.00 -0.75
N LEU A 141 9.80 1.28 -1.05
CA LEU A 141 9.23 0.29 -0.14
C LEU A 141 10.20 -0.86 0.13
N GLN A 142 10.87 -1.35 -0.91
CA GLN A 142 11.82 -2.43 -0.76
C GLN A 142 13.03 -2.04 0.11
N VAL A 143 13.59 -0.85 -0.10
CA VAL A 143 14.66 -0.31 0.74
C VAL A 143 14.18 -0.15 2.18
N ALA A 144 13.00 0.43 2.38
CA ALA A 144 12.48 0.66 3.73
C ALA A 144 12.25 -0.64 4.51
N ILE A 145 11.71 -1.69 3.87
CA ILE A 145 11.49 -2.99 4.52
C ILE A 145 12.83 -3.69 4.78
N ASN A 146 13.77 -3.65 3.84
CA ASN A 146 15.11 -4.21 4.03
C ASN A 146 15.84 -3.54 5.20
N GLU A 147 15.92 -2.21 5.21
CA GLU A 147 16.69 -1.46 6.22
C GLU A 147 16.06 -1.51 7.62
N LYS A 148 14.73 -1.46 7.70
CA LYS A 148 14.02 -1.41 9.00
C LYS A 148 13.77 -2.77 9.61
N LEU A 149 13.55 -3.79 8.77
CA LEU A 149 13.11 -5.12 9.23
C LEU A 149 14.11 -6.24 8.92
N GLY A 150 15.18 -5.95 8.19
CA GLY A 150 16.24 -6.90 7.89
C GLY A 150 15.87 -7.98 6.85
N PHE A 151 14.74 -7.82 6.12
CA PHE A 151 14.45 -8.72 5.01
C PHE A 151 15.49 -8.58 3.90
N GLU A 152 15.89 -9.69 3.30
CA GLU A 152 16.75 -9.68 2.12
C GLU A 152 16.02 -8.99 0.96
N SER A 153 16.70 -8.04 0.32
CA SER A 153 16.17 -7.35 -0.86
C SER A 153 16.48 -8.16 -2.13
N ARG A 154 15.45 -8.54 -2.88
CA ARG A 154 15.56 -9.24 -4.16
C ARG A 154 15.35 -8.33 -5.37
N GLY A 155 15.19 -7.03 -5.13
CA GLY A 155 15.09 -5.99 -6.15
C GLY A 155 13.67 -5.76 -6.68
N VAL A 156 13.56 -4.71 -7.47
CA VAL A 156 12.34 -4.41 -8.24
C VAL A 156 12.38 -5.19 -9.55
N LYS A 157 11.29 -5.88 -9.85
CA LYS A 157 11.15 -6.75 -11.03
C LYS A 157 10.01 -6.29 -11.92
N PHE A 158 10.06 -6.71 -13.18
CA PHE A 158 9.03 -6.42 -14.17
C PHE A 158 8.29 -7.71 -14.51
N ALA A 159 6.94 -7.68 -14.44
CA ALA A 159 6.12 -8.85 -14.71
C ALA A 159 4.75 -8.48 -15.28
N ASN A 160 4.12 -9.45 -15.93
CA ASN A 160 2.82 -9.31 -16.59
C ASN A 160 1.65 -9.76 -15.69
N PHE A 161 1.69 -9.48 -14.38
CA PHE A 161 0.54 -9.74 -13.51
C PHE A 161 -0.70 -8.99 -14.00
N GLN A 162 -1.85 -9.67 -14.03
CA GLN A 162 -3.08 -9.09 -14.57
C GLN A 162 -3.47 -7.81 -13.85
N VAL A 163 -3.44 -7.80 -12.51
CA VAL A 163 -3.79 -6.63 -11.71
C VAL A 163 -2.90 -5.42 -12.02
N LEU A 164 -1.60 -5.63 -12.25
CA LEU A 164 -0.67 -4.57 -12.65
C LEU A 164 -0.94 -4.07 -14.06
N LYS A 165 -1.16 -4.99 -15.02
CA LYS A 165 -1.46 -4.63 -16.42
C LYS A 165 -2.73 -3.80 -16.55
N GLU A 166 -3.74 -4.14 -15.76
CA GLU A 166 -5.04 -3.47 -15.84
C GLU A 166 -5.08 -2.15 -15.09
N THR A 167 -4.23 -1.94 -14.08
CA THR A 167 -4.18 -0.69 -13.27
C THR A 167 -3.13 0.31 -13.74
N MET A 168 -2.03 -0.14 -14.36
CA MET A 168 -0.91 0.71 -14.76
C MET A 168 -1.25 1.92 -15.66
N GLY A 169 -2.37 1.89 -16.35
CA GLY A 169 -2.85 3.00 -17.18
C GLY A 169 -3.63 4.07 -16.40
N TYR A 170 -3.97 3.80 -15.15
CA TYR A 170 -4.84 4.64 -14.30
C TYR A 170 -4.08 5.28 -13.15
N CYS A 171 -3.24 4.53 -12.45
CA CYS A 171 -2.44 5.00 -11.32
C CYS A 171 -1.10 4.26 -11.25
N PRO A 172 -0.13 4.74 -10.48
CA PRO A 172 1.02 3.94 -10.07
C PRO A 172 0.55 2.64 -9.42
N SER A 173 1.17 1.51 -9.79
CA SER A 173 0.72 0.19 -9.35
C SER A 173 1.92 -0.71 -9.10
N ILE A 174 1.89 -1.39 -7.96
CA ILE A 174 2.93 -2.34 -7.53
C ILE A 174 2.31 -3.60 -6.93
N LEU A 175 3.07 -4.69 -6.94
CA LEU A 175 2.75 -5.92 -6.22
C LEU A 175 3.96 -6.28 -5.33
N LEU A 176 3.70 -6.44 -4.03
CA LEU A 176 4.69 -6.81 -3.04
C LEU A 176 4.59 -8.31 -2.75
N GLU A 177 5.71 -9.01 -2.90
CA GLU A 177 5.95 -10.34 -2.37
C GLU A 177 6.71 -10.19 -1.04
N LEU A 178 6.02 -10.41 0.06
CA LEU A 178 6.45 -10.03 1.41
C LEU A 178 7.33 -11.08 2.11
N GLY A 179 7.88 -12.01 1.35
CA GLY A 179 8.70 -13.12 1.80
C GLY A 179 8.18 -14.46 1.32
N PHE A 180 8.94 -15.52 1.52
CA PHE A 180 8.65 -16.87 1.04
C PHE A 180 8.02 -17.74 2.12
N LEU A 181 6.77 -18.16 1.93
CA LEU A 181 6.09 -19.08 2.85
C LEU A 181 6.67 -20.50 2.83
N SER A 182 7.45 -20.84 1.80
CA SER A 182 8.24 -22.06 1.71
C SER A 182 9.53 -22.03 2.53
N ASN A 183 9.96 -20.85 3.01
CA ASN A 183 11.11 -20.70 3.90
C ASN A 183 10.65 -20.73 5.36
N GLN A 184 11.28 -21.57 6.19
CA GLN A 184 10.84 -21.78 7.57
C GLN A 184 10.94 -20.51 8.42
N ASP A 185 12.04 -19.77 8.29
CA ASP A 185 12.26 -18.55 9.09
C ASP A 185 11.28 -17.46 8.69
N GLU A 186 11.07 -17.25 7.39
CA GLU A 186 10.16 -16.21 6.88
C GLU A 186 8.69 -16.57 7.13
N ALA A 187 8.29 -17.81 6.94
CA ALA A 187 6.95 -18.28 7.28
C ALA A 187 6.65 -18.07 8.77
N GLN A 188 7.59 -18.42 9.64
CA GLN A 188 7.45 -18.17 11.08
C GLN A 188 7.43 -16.68 11.41
N HIS A 189 8.26 -15.86 10.75
CA HIS A 189 8.29 -14.40 10.90
C HIS A 189 6.95 -13.78 10.51
N LEU A 190 6.39 -14.19 9.38
CA LEU A 190 5.13 -13.65 8.81
C LEU A 190 3.86 -14.10 9.57
N THR A 191 3.99 -14.93 10.60
CA THR A 191 2.86 -15.36 11.46
C THR A 191 2.86 -14.69 12.84
N ARG A 192 3.95 -14.08 13.26
CA ARG A 192 4.04 -13.38 14.55
C ARG A 192 3.40 -12.00 14.46
N GLU A 193 2.56 -11.67 15.44
CA GLU A 193 1.79 -10.43 15.45
C GLU A 193 2.68 -9.18 15.41
N GLU A 194 3.73 -9.17 16.24
CA GLU A 194 4.69 -8.07 16.30
C GLU A 194 5.37 -7.79 14.96
N ASN A 195 5.66 -8.84 14.18
CA ASN A 195 6.30 -8.72 12.86
C ASN A 195 5.30 -8.25 11.79
N ILE A 196 4.04 -8.70 11.88
CA ILE A 196 2.96 -8.23 11.00
C ILE A 196 2.74 -6.73 11.20
N VAL A 197 2.67 -6.27 12.45
CA VAL A 197 2.52 -4.85 12.78
C VAL A 197 3.73 -4.04 12.28
N ALA A 198 4.95 -4.53 12.48
CA ALA A 198 6.16 -3.86 12.00
C ALA A 198 6.20 -3.76 10.46
N LEU A 199 5.79 -4.82 9.76
CA LEU A 199 5.71 -4.85 8.30
C LEU A 199 4.62 -3.90 7.79
N ALA A 200 3.44 -3.92 8.40
CA ALA A 200 2.34 -3.01 8.10
C ALA A 200 2.75 -1.54 8.29
N LEU A 201 3.43 -1.22 9.39
CA LEU A 201 3.95 0.12 9.67
C LEU A 201 4.99 0.56 8.63
N SER A 202 5.88 -0.34 8.21
CA SER A 202 6.88 -0.05 7.18
C SER A 202 6.23 0.24 5.84
N ILE A 203 5.21 -0.55 5.44
CA ILE A 203 4.43 -0.32 4.23
C ILE A 203 3.70 1.02 4.32
N LEU A 204 2.93 1.26 5.39
CA LEU A 204 2.15 2.48 5.59
C LEU A 204 3.04 3.73 5.53
N SER A 205 4.20 3.70 6.18
CA SER A 205 5.17 4.80 6.14
C SER A 205 5.64 5.10 4.71
N GLY A 206 5.89 4.06 3.90
CA GLY A 206 6.27 4.22 2.51
C GLY A 206 5.15 4.79 1.63
N LEU A 207 3.89 4.54 1.98
CA LEU A 207 2.72 5.08 1.26
C LEU A 207 2.47 6.57 1.56
N GLN A 208 2.93 7.08 2.70
CA GLN A 208 2.79 8.49 3.12
C GLN A 208 3.79 9.43 2.44
N VAL A 209 4.84 8.94 1.80
CA VAL A 209 5.87 9.79 1.19
C VAL A 209 5.22 10.73 0.17
N LYS A 210 5.31 12.04 0.47
CA LYS A 210 4.91 13.11 -0.46
C LYS A 210 5.85 13.12 -1.66
N LYS A 211 5.28 13.40 -2.83
CA LYS A 211 6.03 13.62 -4.09
C LYS A 211 7.02 14.77 -3.94
#